data_6e760b731052bdacfa60cd15a019aaa0
#
_entry.id   6e760b731052bdacfa60cd15a019aaa0
#
_cell.length_a   1.000
_cell.length_b   1.000
_cell.length_c   1.000
_cell.angle_alpha   90.00
_cell.angle_beta   90.00
_cell.angle_gamma   90.00
#
_symmetry.space_group_name_H-M   'P 1'
#
loop_
_entity.id
_entity.type
_entity.pdbx_description
1 polymer ?
#
loop_
_entity_poly.entity_id
_entity_poly.type
_entity_poly.pdbx_seq_one_letter_code
_entity_poly.pdbx_strand_id
1 'polypeptide(L)'
;MKKCFLAICLALSFFMVSVQADEVDYNIPHYEGNLTIHNDNSADFTEKVTYQFDSSYNGQYVTLGTAGKLPDNFDINNKPQVEVSINGKVRKVSYQIEDLEDGYRLKVFNGGEAGDTVKVNVQWKLKNVLFMHKDVGELNWIPISDWDKTLEKVDFWISTDKKVALSRLWGHLGYLKTPPKIRQNNNRYHLTAFNVNKRLEFHGYWDRSYFNLPTNSKNNYKKKIEHQEKMIERHGFILSFLLRILLPSFFIIVTLFISIRVFLFRKKVNKYGQFPKDHHLYEAPEDLSPLELTQSIYSMSFKNFQDEEKKTHLISQEQLIQSILLDLIDRKVLNYDDNLLSLANLDRASDAEIDFIEFAFADSTSLKPDQLFSNYQFSYKETLRELKKQHKASDLQTQMRRRGSNALSRITRLTRLISKDNINSLRSKGISSPYRKMS
;
A
#
# COMPACT_ATOMS: atom_id res chain seq x y z
N MET A 1 -14.25 -19.45 34.59
CA MET A 1 -15.27 -19.23 33.54
C MET A 1 -14.69 -18.61 32.25
N LYS A 2 -13.90 -17.51 32.28
CA LYS A 2 -13.34 -16.89 31.05
C LYS A 2 -12.40 -17.80 30.23
N LYS A 3 -11.62 -18.70 30.89
CA LYS A 3 -10.71 -19.61 30.20
C LYS A 3 -11.42 -20.79 29.52
N CYS A 4 -12.57 -21.23 30.04
CA CYS A 4 -13.40 -22.26 29.40
C CYS A 4 -14.17 -21.72 28.20
N PHE A 5 -14.58 -20.45 28.24
CA PHE A 5 -15.26 -19.81 27.11
C PHE A 5 -14.32 -19.62 25.89
N LEU A 6 -13.04 -19.27 26.16
CA LEU A 6 -12.03 -19.14 25.11
C LEU A 6 -11.71 -20.50 24.45
N ALA A 7 -11.65 -21.55 25.25
CA ALA A 7 -11.40 -22.92 24.73
C ALA A 7 -12.59 -23.45 23.90
N ILE A 8 -13.82 -23.10 24.27
CA ILE A 8 -15.03 -23.46 23.50
C ILE A 8 -15.10 -22.68 22.19
N CYS A 9 -14.75 -21.38 22.19
CA CYS A 9 -14.66 -20.60 20.95
C CYS A 9 -13.55 -21.09 20.00
N LEU A 10 -12.41 -21.53 20.54
CA LEU A 10 -11.34 -22.16 19.72
C LEU A 10 -11.76 -23.54 19.20
N ALA A 11 -12.49 -24.32 19.96
CA ALA A 11 -12.98 -25.63 19.52
C ALA A 11 -14.10 -25.51 18.47
N LEU A 12 -14.95 -24.48 18.56
CA LEU A 12 -15.98 -24.20 17.55
C LEU A 12 -15.42 -23.67 16.23
N SER A 13 -14.27 -23.01 16.24
CA SER A 13 -13.60 -22.57 15.01
C SER A 13 -12.95 -23.71 14.21
N PHE A 14 -12.71 -24.86 14.83
CA PHE A 14 -12.18 -26.07 14.17
C PHE A 14 -13.27 -26.92 13.49
N PHE A 15 -14.56 -26.66 13.73
CA PHE A 15 -15.67 -27.40 13.14
C PHE A 15 -16.34 -26.70 11.95
N MET A 16 -15.78 -25.60 11.44
CA MET A 16 -16.14 -25.16 10.10
C MET A 16 -15.41 -26.04 9.07
N VAL A 17 -15.88 -27.26 8.92
CA VAL A 17 -15.65 -28.01 7.68
C VAL A 17 -16.42 -27.26 6.61
N SER A 18 -15.70 -26.42 5.87
CA SER A 18 -16.21 -25.92 4.60
C SER A 18 -16.44 -27.16 3.74
N VAL A 19 -17.69 -27.50 3.49
CA VAL A 19 -18.06 -28.35 2.35
C VAL A 19 -17.66 -27.51 1.14
N GLN A 20 -16.41 -27.65 0.69
CA GLN A 20 -16.05 -27.24 -0.65
C GLN A 20 -16.83 -28.19 -1.56
N ALA A 21 -17.81 -27.65 -2.27
CA ALA A 21 -18.26 -28.28 -3.51
C ALA A 21 -16.98 -28.44 -4.36
N ASP A 22 -16.70 -29.65 -4.82
CA ASP A 22 -15.57 -29.90 -5.71
C ASP A 22 -15.68 -28.93 -6.91
N GLU A 23 -14.87 -27.88 -6.87
CA GLU A 23 -14.79 -26.91 -7.95
C GLU A 23 -14.24 -27.65 -9.17
N VAL A 24 -14.97 -27.61 -10.29
CA VAL A 24 -14.52 -28.27 -11.52
C VAL A 24 -13.17 -27.66 -11.93
N ASP A 25 -12.16 -28.49 -12.00
CA ASP A 25 -10.82 -28.06 -12.41
C ASP A 25 -10.67 -28.13 -13.93
N TYR A 26 -10.33 -26.97 -14.51
CA TYR A 26 -10.12 -26.80 -15.96
C TYR A 26 -9.29 -25.58 -16.26
N ASN A 27 -8.70 -25.54 -17.44
CA ASN A 27 -8.06 -24.37 -18.03
C ASN A 27 -8.68 -24.04 -19.40
N ILE A 28 -8.39 -22.82 -19.91
CA ILE A 28 -8.83 -22.36 -21.23
C ILE A 28 -7.60 -21.97 -22.04
N PRO A 29 -6.96 -22.94 -22.70
CA PRO A 29 -5.70 -22.70 -23.41
C PRO A 29 -5.88 -21.80 -24.63
N HIS A 30 -7.06 -21.77 -25.27
CA HIS A 30 -7.24 -20.96 -26.46
C HIS A 30 -8.68 -20.42 -26.59
N TYR A 31 -8.77 -19.13 -26.86
CA TYR A 31 -9.96 -18.43 -27.28
C TYR A 31 -9.75 -17.82 -28.67
N GLU A 32 -10.65 -18.06 -29.60
CA GLU A 32 -10.69 -17.47 -30.93
C GLU A 32 -11.95 -16.64 -31.10
N GLY A 33 -11.82 -15.34 -31.42
CA GLY A 33 -12.93 -14.46 -31.80
C GLY A 33 -12.82 -14.04 -33.25
N ASN A 34 -13.92 -14.02 -33.99
CA ASN A 34 -13.96 -13.53 -35.37
C ASN A 34 -15.18 -12.64 -35.56
N LEU A 35 -14.98 -11.34 -35.72
CA LEU A 35 -16.01 -10.33 -35.97
C LEU A 35 -15.92 -9.87 -37.42
N THR A 36 -17.01 -10.04 -38.17
CA THR A 36 -17.14 -9.49 -39.51
C THR A 36 -18.23 -8.41 -39.52
N ILE A 37 -17.83 -7.17 -39.77
CA ILE A 37 -18.69 -5.99 -39.76
C ILE A 37 -19.23 -5.75 -41.16
N HIS A 38 -20.56 -5.65 -41.29
CA HIS A 38 -21.24 -5.40 -42.53
C HIS A 38 -21.54 -3.91 -42.75
N ASN A 39 -21.81 -3.55 -44.00
CA ASN A 39 -22.06 -2.15 -44.37
C ASN A 39 -23.41 -1.60 -43.86
N ASP A 40 -24.30 -2.45 -43.37
CA ASP A 40 -25.55 -2.10 -42.71
C ASP A 40 -25.42 -1.97 -41.18
N ASN A 41 -24.19 -1.94 -40.66
CA ASN A 41 -23.88 -1.91 -39.21
C ASN A 41 -24.31 -3.16 -38.42
N SER A 42 -24.64 -4.24 -39.11
CA SER A 42 -24.72 -5.55 -38.49
C SER A 42 -23.33 -6.20 -38.44
N ALA A 43 -23.19 -7.26 -37.66
CA ALA A 43 -21.99 -8.06 -37.67
C ALA A 43 -22.28 -9.53 -37.37
N ASP A 44 -21.46 -10.39 -37.96
CA ASP A 44 -21.33 -11.79 -37.59
C ASP A 44 -20.19 -11.95 -36.64
N PHE A 45 -20.48 -12.49 -35.46
CA PHE A 45 -19.46 -12.77 -34.46
C PHE A 45 -19.43 -14.28 -34.19
N THR A 46 -18.27 -14.88 -34.40
CA THR A 46 -18.02 -16.28 -34.06
C THR A 46 -16.96 -16.35 -32.98
N GLU A 47 -17.24 -17.04 -31.90
CA GLU A 47 -16.27 -17.36 -30.87
C GLU A 47 -16.06 -18.86 -30.74
N LYS A 48 -14.80 -19.27 -30.58
CA LYS A 48 -14.41 -20.65 -30.34
C LYS A 48 -13.59 -20.71 -29.07
N VAL A 49 -14.06 -21.44 -28.10
CA VAL A 49 -13.40 -21.60 -26.80
C VAL A 49 -12.95 -23.05 -26.67
N THR A 50 -11.68 -23.22 -26.35
CA THR A 50 -11.11 -24.54 -26.06
C THR A 50 -10.92 -24.64 -24.56
N TYR A 51 -11.57 -25.66 -23.96
CA TYR A 51 -11.45 -26.04 -22.55
C TYR A 51 -10.64 -27.33 -22.44
N GLN A 52 -9.85 -27.43 -21.42
CA GLN A 52 -9.16 -28.66 -21.05
C GLN A 52 -9.51 -28.96 -19.59
N PHE A 53 -10.19 -30.06 -19.37
CA PHE A 53 -10.71 -30.45 -18.06
C PHE A 53 -9.78 -31.40 -17.36
N ASP A 54 -9.48 -31.10 -16.10
CA ASP A 54 -8.67 -31.93 -15.22
C ASP A 54 -9.52 -32.69 -14.17
N SER A 55 -10.85 -32.47 -14.20
CA SER A 55 -11.86 -33.17 -13.39
C SER A 55 -13.10 -33.50 -14.23
N SER A 56 -14.01 -34.30 -13.70
CA SER A 56 -15.33 -34.53 -14.29
C SER A 56 -16.15 -33.24 -14.31
N TYR A 57 -16.99 -33.06 -15.33
CA TYR A 57 -17.77 -31.85 -15.53
C TYR A 57 -19.15 -32.18 -16.11
N ASN A 58 -20.12 -31.25 -15.94
CA ASN A 58 -21.50 -31.36 -16.46
C ASN A 58 -21.80 -30.35 -17.55
N GLY A 59 -20.87 -29.45 -17.86
CA GLY A 59 -21.01 -28.41 -18.88
C GLY A 59 -19.98 -27.31 -18.67
N GLN A 60 -20.08 -26.28 -19.50
CA GLN A 60 -19.23 -25.10 -19.41
C GLN A 60 -20.02 -23.84 -19.74
N TYR A 61 -19.45 -22.71 -19.37
CA TYR A 61 -19.99 -21.39 -19.68
C TYR A 61 -19.16 -20.71 -20.75
N VAL A 62 -19.84 -20.02 -21.68
CA VAL A 62 -19.24 -19.08 -22.61
C VAL A 62 -19.85 -17.72 -22.31
N THR A 63 -19.05 -16.72 -21.98
CA THR A 63 -19.54 -15.38 -21.63
C THR A 63 -19.20 -14.41 -22.76
N LEU A 64 -20.21 -13.77 -23.31
CA LEU A 64 -20.08 -12.67 -24.27
C LEU A 64 -20.39 -11.35 -23.58
N GLY A 65 -19.36 -10.49 -23.41
CA GLY A 65 -19.54 -9.16 -22.85
C GLY A 65 -20.21 -8.20 -23.82
N THR A 66 -21.13 -7.37 -23.32
CA THR A 66 -21.71 -6.22 -24.01
C THR A 66 -21.26 -4.88 -23.40
N ALA A 67 -20.35 -4.94 -22.45
CA ALA A 67 -19.75 -3.77 -21.86
C ALA A 67 -18.97 -2.94 -22.88
N GLY A 68 -18.71 -1.68 -22.55
CA GLY A 68 -18.10 -0.72 -23.43
C GLY A 68 -19.03 0.44 -23.74
N LYS A 69 -18.76 1.16 -24.81
CA LYS A 69 -19.65 2.18 -25.35
C LYS A 69 -20.27 1.65 -26.63
N LEU A 70 -21.28 0.81 -26.49
CA LEU A 70 -22.10 0.36 -27.62
C LEU A 70 -23.26 1.32 -27.85
N PRO A 71 -23.79 1.44 -29.10
CA PRO A 71 -24.98 2.23 -29.35
C PRO A 71 -26.19 1.77 -28.51
N ASP A 72 -27.07 2.69 -28.13
CA ASP A 72 -28.26 2.38 -27.32
C ASP A 72 -29.21 1.35 -27.98
N ASN A 73 -29.16 1.25 -29.33
CA ASN A 73 -29.91 0.30 -30.10
C ASN A 73 -29.09 -0.93 -30.53
N PHE A 74 -27.96 -1.19 -29.88
CA PHE A 74 -27.21 -2.43 -30.03
C PHE A 74 -28.10 -3.62 -29.67
N ASP A 75 -28.05 -4.68 -30.46
CA ASP A 75 -28.88 -5.86 -30.25
C ASP A 75 -28.13 -7.15 -30.62
N ILE A 76 -28.35 -8.18 -29.85
CA ILE A 76 -27.81 -9.52 -30.08
C ILE A 76 -28.94 -10.51 -30.29
N ASN A 77 -28.80 -11.34 -31.32
CA ASN A 77 -29.70 -12.47 -31.47
C ASN A 77 -29.54 -13.46 -30.30
N ASN A 78 -30.56 -13.59 -29.48
CA ASN A 78 -30.60 -14.48 -28.33
C ASN A 78 -30.72 -15.98 -28.65
N LYS A 79 -30.61 -16.34 -29.93
CA LYS A 79 -30.61 -17.73 -30.42
C LYS A 79 -29.36 -17.99 -31.26
N PRO A 80 -28.16 -18.02 -30.66
CA PRO A 80 -26.93 -18.32 -31.36
C PRO A 80 -26.92 -19.77 -31.86
N GLN A 81 -26.12 -20.02 -32.89
CA GLN A 81 -25.81 -21.40 -33.29
C GLN A 81 -24.67 -21.90 -32.42
N VAL A 82 -24.86 -23.04 -31.78
CA VAL A 82 -23.88 -23.64 -30.84
C VAL A 82 -23.48 -25.02 -31.33
N GLU A 83 -22.20 -25.23 -31.53
CA GLU A 83 -21.60 -26.52 -31.84
C GLU A 83 -20.53 -26.88 -30.81
N VAL A 84 -20.56 -28.10 -30.33
CA VAL A 84 -19.58 -28.59 -29.35
C VAL A 84 -18.89 -29.83 -29.89
N SER A 85 -17.59 -29.91 -29.72
CA SER A 85 -16.83 -31.13 -29.95
C SER A 85 -16.04 -31.51 -28.70
N ILE A 86 -16.07 -32.79 -28.35
CA ILE A 86 -15.31 -33.40 -27.27
C ILE A 86 -14.30 -34.35 -27.87
N ASN A 87 -13.03 -34.12 -27.63
CA ASN A 87 -11.91 -34.91 -28.18
C ASN A 87 -12.02 -35.06 -29.71
N GLY A 88 -12.41 -33.94 -30.39
CA GLY A 88 -12.59 -33.91 -31.87
C GLY A 88 -13.87 -34.50 -32.39
N LYS A 89 -14.75 -35.06 -31.58
CA LYS A 89 -16.04 -35.62 -31.98
C LYS A 89 -17.17 -34.64 -31.71
N VAL A 90 -17.91 -34.23 -32.73
CA VAL A 90 -19.08 -33.34 -32.58
C VAL A 90 -20.15 -34.03 -31.74
N ARG A 91 -20.73 -33.29 -30.83
CA ARG A 91 -21.82 -33.70 -29.93
C ARG A 91 -23.01 -32.77 -30.09
N LYS A 92 -24.19 -33.33 -30.12
CA LYS A 92 -25.44 -32.57 -30.03
C LYS A 92 -25.65 -32.19 -28.57
N VAL A 93 -25.77 -30.90 -28.29
CA VAL A 93 -25.88 -30.36 -26.91
C VAL A 93 -27.13 -29.50 -26.77
N SER A 94 -27.61 -29.34 -25.57
CA SER A 94 -28.58 -28.31 -25.20
C SER A 94 -27.83 -27.14 -24.55
N TYR A 95 -28.40 -25.95 -24.68
CA TYR A 95 -27.85 -24.76 -24.05
C TYR A 95 -28.97 -23.87 -23.51
N GLN A 96 -28.58 -22.99 -22.56
CA GLN A 96 -29.44 -21.95 -22.00
C GLN A 96 -28.67 -20.64 -22.02
N ILE A 97 -29.35 -19.54 -22.32
CA ILE A 97 -28.78 -18.19 -22.26
C ILE A 97 -29.29 -17.51 -20.99
N GLU A 98 -28.38 -16.93 -20.26
CA GLU A 98 -28.61 -16.07 -19.11
C GLU A 98 -28.22 -14.63 -19.51
N ASP A 99 -29.14 -13.68 -19.34
CA ASP A 99 -28.90 -12.27 -19.56
C ASP A 99 -28.23 -11.69 -18.28
N LEU A 100 -27.06 -11.12 -18.46
CA LEU A 100 -26.32 -10.39 -17.44
C LEU A 100 -26.50 -8.89 -17.74
N GLU A 101 -26.37 -8.01 -16.75
CA GLU A 101 -26.50 -6.56 -16.99
C GLU A 101 -25.54 -6.04 -18.08
N ASP A 102 -24.37 -6.65 -18.20
CA ASP A 102 -23.28 -6.25 -19.10
C ASP A 102 -22.85 -7.36 -20.07
N GLY A 103 -23.74 -8.30 -20.38
CA GLY A 103 -23.43 -9.38 -21.29
C GLY A 103 -24.39 -10.55 -21.24
N TYR A 104 -24.02 -11.63 -21.91
CA TYR A 104 -24.75 -12.89 -21.97
C TYR A 104 -23.86 -14.03 -21.52
N ARG A 105 -24.40 -14.92 -20.68
CA ARG A 105 -23.75 -16.18 -20.30
C ARG A 105 -24.49 -17.35 -20.97
N LEU A 106 -23.78 -18.05 -21.82
CA LEU A 106 -24.29 -19.27 -22.47
C LEU A 106 -23.87 -20.47 -21.61
N LYS A 107 -24.85 -21.17 -21.03
CA LYS A 107 -24.67 -22.45 -20.34
C LYS A 107 -24.80 -23.58 -21.34
N VAL A 108 -23.74 -24.30 -21.59
CA VAL A 108 -23.74 -25.45 -22.50
C VAL A 108 -23.72 -26.72 -21.68
N PHE A 109 -24.76 -27.56 -21.86
CA PHE A 109 -24.93 -28.79 -21.09
C PHE A 109 -24.32 -29.96 -21.84
N ASN A 110 -23.16 -30.39 -21.41
CA ASN A 110 -22.49 -31.59 -21.88
C ASN A 110 -21.61 -32.13 -20.74
N GLY A 111 -21.81 -33.41 -20.40
CA GLY A 111 -20.98 -34.06 -19.39
C GLY A 111 -19.74 -34.71 -20.01
N GLY A 112 -18.70 -34.83 -19.19
CA GLY A 112 -17.46 -35.49 -19.55
C GLY A 112 -16.58 -35.77 -18.35
N GLU A 113 -15.37 -36.25 -18.59
CA GLU A 113 -14.43 -36.71 -17.59
C GLU A 113 -13.11 -35.93 -17.64
N ALA A 114 -12.26 -36.15 -16.63
CA ALA A 114 -10.91 -35.62 -16.61
C ALA A 114 -10.11 -36.06 -17.85
N GLY A 115 -9.34 -35.15 -18.43
CA GLY A 115 -8.56 -35.34 -19.65
C GLY A 115 -9.29 -34.94 -20.93
N ASP A 116 -10.57 -34.60 -20.86
CA ASP A 116 -11.32 -34.16 -22.05
C ASP A 116 -10.87 -32.78 -22.54
N THR A 117 -10.76 -32.67 -23.88
CA THR A 117 -10.62 -31.38 -24.56
C THR A 117 -11.96 -31.03 -25.23
N VAL A 118 -12.59 -29.98 -24.73
CA VAL A 118 -13.89 -29.51 -25.24
C VAL A 118 -13.71 -28.23 -26.07
N LYS A 119 -14.22 -28.21 -27.30
CA LYS A 119 -14.27 -26.99 -28.10
C LYS A 119 -15.73 -26.59 -28.29
N VAL A 120 -16.03 -25.37 -27.88
CA VAL A 120 -17.36 -24.75 -28.07
C VAL A 120 -17.24 -23.68 -29.14
N ASN A 121 -18.04 -23.78 -30.18
CA ASN A 121 -18.13 -22.80 -31.23
C ASN A 121 -19.53 -22.16 -31.20
N VAL A 122 -19.58 -20.84 -31.01
CA VAL A 122 -20.82 -20.06 -30.89
C VAL A 122 -20.85 -19.01 -32.00
N GLN A 123 -21.95 -18.92 -32.73
CA GLN A 123 -22.17 -17.93 -33.79
C GLN A 123 -23.29 -16.99 -33.38
N TRP A 124 -22.96 -15.73 -33.24
CA TRP A 124 -23.85 -14.64 -32.87
C TRP A 124 -24.13 -13.73 -34.06
N LYS A 125 -25.35 -13.20 -34.13
CA LYS A 125 -25.73 -12.12 -35.03
C LYS A 125 -25.90 -10.85 -34.23
N LEU A 126 -25.12 -9.83 -34.56
CA LEU A 126 -25.14 -8.55 -33.88
C LEU A 126 -25.73 -7.47 -34.77
N LYS A 127 -26.41 -6.49 -34.19
CA LYS A 127 -26.93 -5.31 -34.89
C LYS A 127 -26.47 -4.05 -34.23
N ASN A 128 -26.28 -3.00 -35.02
CA ASN A 128 -25.88 -1.67 -34.54
C ASN A 128 -24.60 -1.68 -33.69
N VAL A 129 -23.57 -2.36 -34.17
CA VAL A 129 -22.30 -2.55 -33.43
C VAL A 129 -21.45 -1.30 -33.37
N LEU A 130 -21.65 -0.32 -34.24
CA LEU A 130 -20.86 0.90 -34.35
C LEU A 130 -21.70 2.15 -34.14
N PHE A 131 -21.10 3.15 -33.49
CA PHE A 131 -21.61 4.52 -33.52
C PHE A 131 -21.31 5.17 -34.86
N MET A 132 -22.34 5.58 -35.59
CA MET A 132 -22.21 6.24 -36.89
C MET A 132 -22.01 7.73 -36.74
N HIS A 133 -20.75 8.19 -36.76
CA HIS A 133 -20.39 9.60 -36.79
C HIS A 133 -20.37 10.15 -38.22
N LYS A 134 -20.17 11.48 -38.38
CA LYS A 134 -20.13 12.12 -39.67
C LYS A 134 -19.01 11.59 -40.57
N ASP A 135 -17.86 11.28 -39.99
CA ASP A 135 -16.62 10.89 -40.70
C ASP A 135 -16.23 9.42 -40.55
N VAL A 136 -16.68 8.77 -39.47
CA VAL A 136 -16.32 7.36 -39.17
C VAL A 136 -17.45 6.59 -38.50
N GLY A 137 -17.41 5.26 -38.59
CA GLY A 137 -18.10 4.34 -37.69
C GLY A 137 -17.14 3.91 -36.57
N GLU A 138 -17.50 4.14 -35.31
CA GLU A 138 -16.71 3.84 -34.12
C GLU A 138 -17.16 2.57 -33.43
N LEU A 139 -16.25 1.62 -33.22
CA LEU A 139 -16.42 0.45 -32.35
C LEU A 139 -15.77 0.72 -31.01
N ASN A 140 -16.51 0.57 -29.93
CA ASN A 140 -15.95 0.54 -28.57
C ASN A 140 -16.63 -0.58 -27.79
N TRP A 141 -16.01 -1.75 -27.77
CA TRP A 141 -16.61 -2.98 -27.31
C TRP A 141 -15.67 -3.83 -26.47
N ILE A 142 -16.22 -4.48 -25.45
CA ILE A 142 -15.51 -5.39 -24.53
C ILE A 142 -16.16 -6.78 -24.65
N PRO A 143 -15.82 -7.59 -25.67
CA PRO A 143 -16.41 -8.92 -25.84
C PRO A 143 -15.98 -9.92 -24.78
N ILE A 144 -14.78 -9.77 -24.24
CA ILE A 144 -14.25 -10.63 -23.19
C ILE A 144 -14.34 -9.86 -21.86
N SER A 145 -15.31 -10.26 -21.04
CA SER A 145 -15.55 -9.74 -19.70
C SER A 145 -16.02 -10.89 -18.80
N ASP A 146 -15.80 -10.79 -17.51
CA ASP A 146 -16.36 -11.69 -16.47
C ASP A 146 -16.14 -13.20 -16.70
N TRP A 147 -14.96 -13.56 -17.18
CA TRP A 147 -14.56 -14.96 -17.31
C TRP A 147 -13.97 -15.48 -15.99
N ASP A 148 -14.42 -16.65 -15.54
CA ASP A 148 -13.99 -17.26 -14.28
C ASP A 148 -12.50 -17.67 -14.32
N LYS A 149 -12.03 -18.18 -15.45
CA LYS A 149 -10.64 -18.59 -15.67
C LYS A 149 -9.92 -17.66 -16.65
N THR A 150 -8.61 -17.61 -16.53
CA THR A 150 -7.77 -16.87 -17.47
C THR A 150 -7.74 -17.54 -18.83
N LEU A 151 -7.93 -16.77 -19.90
CA LEU A 151 -7.72 -17.22 -21.25
C LEU A 151 -6.20 -17.16 -21.54
N GLU A 152 -5.55 -18.31 -21.69
CA GLU A 152 -4.09 -18.37 -21.86
C GLU A 152 -3.62 -17.68 -23.13
N LYS A 153 -4.32 -17.97 -24.23
CA LYS A 153 -4.08 -17.33 -25.54
C LYS A 153 -5.40 -16.91 -26.16
N VAL A 154 -5.44 -15.67 -26.62
CA VAL A 154 -6.57 -15.10 -27.38
C VAL A 154 -6.06 -14.68 -28.74
N ASP A 155 -6.67 -15.21 -29.77
CA ASP A 155 -6.58 -14.73 -31.15
C ASP A 155 -7.93 -14.12 -31.56
N PHE A 156 -7.92 -12.87 -31.96
CA PHE A 156 -9.15 -12.17 -32.35
C PHE A 156 -8.99 -11.50 -33.72
N TRP A 157 -9.95 -11.74 -34.57
CA TRP A 157 -10.00 -11.15 -35.90
C TRP A 157 -11.19 -10.20 -36.03
N ILE A 158 -10.92 -9.01 -36.57
CA ILE A 158 -11.96 -8.06 -36.95
C ILE A 158 -11.79 -7.70 -38.41
N SER A 159 -12.84 -7.87 -39.19
CA SER A 159 -12.83 -7.63 -40.62
C SER A 159 -14.09 -6.92 -41.07
N THR A 160 -14.05 -6.40 -42.29
CA THR A 160 -15.20 -5.91 -43.04
C THR A 160 -15.37 -6.73 -44.35
N ASP A 161 -16.56 -6.82 -44.92
CA ASP A 161 -16.82 -7.57 -46.14
C ASP A 161 -15.96 -7.09 -47.31
N LYS A 162 -15.72 -5.78 -47.38
CA LYS A 162 -14.92 -5.14 -48.41
C LYS A 162 -13.84 -4.28 -47.81
N LYS A 163 -12.81 -4.01 -48.59
CA LYS A 163 -11.73 -3.10 -48.14
C LYS A 163 -12.30 -1.70 -47.90
N VAL A 164 -11.96 -1.15 -46.73
CA VAL A 164 -12.33 0.19 -46.31
C VAL A 164 -11.14 1.13 -46.53
N ALA A 165 -11.41 2.34 -47.02
CA ALA A 165 -10.36 3.30 -47.36
C ALA A 165 -9.50 3.70 -46.15
N LEU A 166 -10.14 3.83 -44.99
CA LEU A 166 -9.49 4.20 -43.75
C LEU A 166 -10.08 3.43 -42.59
N SER A 167 -9.21 2.80 -41.83
CA SER A 167 -9.56 2.16 -40.54
C SER A 167 -8.40 2.13 -39.61
N ARG A 168 -8.66 2.07 -38.31
CA ARG A 168 -7.68 1.86 -37.27
C ARG A 168 -8.31 1.12 -36.08
N LEU A 169 -7.52 0.26 -35.44
CA LEU A 169 -7.95 -0.55 -34.31
C LEU A 169 -6.91 -0.49 -33.18
N TRP A 170 -7.37 -0.36 -31.97
CA TRP A 170 -6.61 -0.52 -30.72
C TRP A 170 -7.22 -1.64 -29.89
N GLY A 171 -6.41 -2.24 -29.03
CA GLY A 171 -6.83 -3.25 -28.09
C GLY A 171 -6.27 -2.97 -26.70
N HIS A 172 -7.09 -3.11 -25.67
CA HIS A 172 -6.72 -2.79 -24.30
C HIS A 172 -6.98 -3.96 -23.35
N LEU A 173 -5.99 -4.28 -22.52
CA LEU A 173 -6.07 -5.26 -21.42
C LEU A 173 -6.02 -4.58 -20.04
N GLY A 174 -5.87 -3.24 -20.02
CA GLY A 174 -5.66 -2.40 -18.84
C GLY A 174 -4.27 -1.77 -18.80
N TYR A 175 -4.12 -0.70 -18.04
CA TYR A 175 -2.93 0.17 -18.06
C TYR A 175 -1.59 -0.52 -17.70
N LEU A 176 -1.64 -1.59 -16.90
CA LEU A 176 -0.43 -2.28 -16.42
C LEU A 176 -0.12 -3.56 -17.19
N LYS A 177 -1.01 -3.97 -18.09
CA LYS A 177 -0.80 -5.16 -18.91
C LYS A 177 -0.11 -4.79 -20.22
N THR A 178 0.61 -5.75 -20.78
CA THR A 178 1.20 -5.59 -22.12
C THR A 178 0.09 -5.47 -23.15
N PRO A 179 0.08 -4.41 -23.98
CA PRO A 179 -0.92 -4.26 -25.02
C PRO A 179 -0.94 -5.47 -25.96
N PRO A 180 -2.11 -5.85 -26.51
CA PRO A 180 -2.20 -6.90 -27.49
C PRO A 180 -1.39 -6.56 -28.74
N LYS A 181 -0.85 -7.58 -29.40
CA LYS A 181 -0.20 -7.41 -30.69
C LYS A 181 -1.24 -7.36 -31.79
N ILE A 182 -1.32 -6.25 -32.52
CA ILE A 182 -2.27 -6.07 -33.63
C ILE A 182 -1.50 -6.05 -34.94
N ARG A 183 -1.94 -6.87 -35.90
CA ARG A 183 -1.47 -6.88 -37.30
C ARG A 183 -2.67 -6.59 -38.20
N GLN A 184 -2.44 -5.73 -39.20
CA GLN A 184 -3.44 -5.44 -40.22
C GLN A 184 -3.00 -6.04 -41.55
N ASN A 185 -3.90 -6.74 -42.17
CA ASN A 185 -3.74 -7.24 -43.56
C ASN A 185 -5.00 -6.95 -44.34
N ASN A 186 -4.93 -6.07 -45.34
CA ASN A 186 -6.04 -5.55 -46.09
C ASN A 186 -7.19 -5.01 -45.22
N ASN A 187 -8.36 -5.69 -45.25
CA ASN A 187 -9.58 -5.36 -44.49
C ASN A 187 -9.70 -6.14 -43.18
N ARG A 188 -8.64 -6.85 -42.75
CA ARG A 188 -8.67 -7.72 -41.58
C ARG A 188 -7.61 -7.32 -40.57
N TYR A 189 -7.99 -7.14 -39.33
CA TYR A 189 -7.12 -7.03 -38.18
C TYR A 189 -7.01 -8.39 -37.50
N HIS A 190 -5.80 -8.76 -37.10
CA HIS A 190 -5.54 -9.91 -36.25
C HIS A 190 -4.86 -9.41 -34.96
N LEU A 191 -5.51 -9.66 -33.85
CA LEU A 191 -5.05 -9.32 -32.53
C LEU A 191 -4.68 -10.60 -31.80
N THR A 192 -3.51 -10.63 -31.16
CA THR A 192 -3.08 -11.72 -30.29
C THR A 192 -2.77 -11.18 -28.90
N ALA A 193 -3.36 -11.80 -27.88
CA ALA A 193 -3.13 -11.49 -26.48
C ALA A 193 -2.88 -12.79 -25.68
N PHE A 194 -2.19 -12.67 -24.54
CA PHE A 194 -1.88 -13.78 -23.66
C PHE A 194 -2.32 -13.47 -22.23
N ASN A 195 -2.73 -14.49 -21.49
CA ASN A 195 -3.14 -14.39 -20.10
C ASN A 195 -4.22 -13.31 -19.91
N VAL A 196 -5.25 -13.36 -20.72
CA VAL A 196 -6.37 -12.42 -20.66
C VAL A 196 -7.24 -12.79 -19.48
N ASN A 197 -7.25 -11.91 -18.50
CA ASN A 197 -8.06 -12.08 -17.30
C ASN A 197 -9.07 -10.93 -17.22
N LYS A 198 -10.34 -11.26 -17.25
CA LYS A 198 -11.50 -10.39 -17.04
C LYS A 198 -11.80 -9.34 -18.12
N ARG A 199 -10.84 -8.90 -18.97
CA ARG A 199 -11.12 -7.83 -19.92
C ARG A 199 -10.23 -7.85 -21.14
N LEU A 200 -10.84 -7.81 -22.31
CA LEU A 200 -10.23 -7.37 -23.55
C LEU A 200 -11.18 -6.40 -24.24
N GLU A 201 -10.75 -5.18 -24.46
CA GLU A 201 -11.48 -4.09 -25.08
C GLU A 201 -10.93 -3.81 -26.47
N PHE A 202 -11.83 -3.58 -27.41
CA PHE A 202 -11.53 -3.06 -28.74
C PHE A 202 -12.04 -1.64 -28.87
N HIS A 203 -11.17 -0.75 -29.30
CA HIS A 203 -11.55 0.58 -29.73
C HIS A 203 -11.02 0.80 -31.15
N GLY A 204 -11.87 1.23 -32.05
CA GLY A 204 -11.47 1.40 -33.43
C GLY A 204 -12.45 2.20 -34.26
N TYR A 205 -12.04 2.55 -35.47
CA TYR A 205 -12.90 3.24 -36.40
C TYR A 205 -12.69 2.76 -37.84
N TRP A 206 -13.75 2.86 -38.63
CA TRP A 206 -13.78 2.58 -40.05
C TRP A 206 -14.36 3.79 -40.76
N ASP A 207 -13.89 4.03 -42.03
CA ASP A 207 -14.37 5.12 -42.87
C ASP A 207 -15.89 5.08 -43.02
N ARG A 208 -16.52 6.23 -42.87
CA ARG A 208 -17.98 6.38 -42.93
C ARG A 208 -18.55 5.95 -44.27
N SER A 209 -17.80 6.16 -45.39
CA SER A 209 -18.24 5.85 -46.73
C SER A 209 -18.53 4.36 -47.00
N TYR A 210 -18.01 3.47 -46.13
CA TYR A 210 -18.31 2.04 -46.22
C TYR A 210 -19.76 1.71 -45.84
N PHE A 211 -20.39 2.53 -44.97
CA PHE A 211 -21.69 2.26 -44.40
C PHE A 211 -22.83 2.96 -45.16
N ASN A 212 -23.88 2.22 -45.48
CA ASN A 212 -25.07 2.75 -46.18
C ASN A 212 -26.17 3.21 -45.21
N LEU A 213 -25.80 3.92 -44.15
CA LEU A 213 -26.72 4.30 -43.09
C LEU A 213 -26.74 5.82 -42.88
N PRO A 214 -27.81 6.42 -42.29
CA PRO A 214 -27.80 7.78 -41.85
C PRO A 214 -26.77 7.97 -40.72
N THR A 215 -26.28 9.20 -40.53
CA THR A 215 -25.38 9.53 -39.45
C THR A 215 -26.16 9.83 -38.18
N ASN A 216 -25.73 9.30 -37.07
CA ASN A 216 -26.30 9.60 -35.74
C ASN A 216 -25.72 10.91 -35.14
N SER A 217 -24.61 11.41 -35.67
CA SER A 217 -23.93 12.60 -35.19
C SER A 217 -23.49 13.52 -36.33
N LYS A 218 -23.69 14.85 -36.16
CA LYS A 218 -23.23 15.87 -37.11
C LYS A 218 -21.74 16.19 -36.96
N ASN A 219 -21.06 15.60 -36.00
CA ASN A 219 -19.68 15.92 -35.62
C ASN A 219 -18.67 14.90 -36.17
N ASN A 220 -17.48 15.36 -36.46
CA ASN A 220 -16.34 14.52 -36.80
C ASN A 220 -15.71 13.97 -35.51
N TYR A 221 -15.49 12.67 -35.46
CA TYR A 221 -15.01 11.98 -34.26
C TYR A 221 -13.64 11.33 -34.41
N LYS A 222 -13.15 11.11 -35.64
CA LYS A 222 -11.84 10.49 -35.87
C LYS A 222 -10.71 11.12 -35.04
N LYS A 223 -10.55 12.45 -35.10
CA LYS A 223 -9.51 13.13 -34.32
C LYS A 223 -9.70 13.00 -32.81
N LYS A 224 -10.95 12.96 -32.36
CA LYS A 224 -11.28 12.78 -30.95
C LYS A 224 -10.90 11.37 -30.46
N ILE A 225 -11.21 10.35 -31.25
CA ILE A 225 -10.84 8.95 -30.99
C ILE A 225 -9.30 8.83 -30.90
N GLU A 226 -8.60 9.32 -31.94
CA GLU A 226 -7.13 9.30 -31.96
C GLU A 226 -6.49 10.04 -30.78
N HIS A 227 -7.10 11.16 -30.36
CA HIS A 227 -6.65 11.90 -29.17
C HIS A 227 -6.88 11.12 -27.88
N GLN A 228 -8.05 10.48 -27.73
CA GLN A 228 -8.37 9.63 -26.56
C GLN A 228 -7.37 8.48 -26.45
N GLU A 229 -7.12 7.78 -27.56
CA GLU A 229 -6.17 6.67 -27.59
C GLU A 229 -4.74 7.12 -27.21
N LYS A 230 -4.29 8.25 -27.77
CA LYS A 230 -3.00 8.82 -27.38
C LYS A 230 -2.90 9.19 -25.90
N MET A 231 -4.00 9.64 -25.31
CA MET A 231 -4.06 9.90 -23.87
C MET A 231 -4.02 8.61 -23.05
N ILE A 232 -4.71 7.55 -23.48
CA ILE A 232 -4.67 6.23 -22.84
C ILE A 232 -3.26 5.65 -22.89
N GLU A 233 -2.61 5.68 -24.04
CA GLU A 233 -1.21 5.25 -24.22
C GLU A 233 -0.26 6.02 -23.30
N ARG A 234 -0.40 7.36 -23.23
CA ARG A 234 0.41 8.22 -22.37
C ARG A 234 0.20 7.91 -20.88
N HIS A 235 -1.06 7.76 -20.43
CA HIS A 235 -1.35 7.41 -19.03
C HIS A 235 -0.81 6.02 -18.70
N GLY A 236 -0.97 5.04 -19.59
CA GLY A 236 -0.41 3.71 -19.43
C GLY A 236 1.11 3.72 -19.30
N PHE A 237 1.78 4.51 -20.14
CA PHE A 237 3.24 4.67 -20.08
C PHE A 237 3.68 5.31 -18.74
N ILE A 238 3.05 6.43 -18.33
CA ILE A 238 3.36 7.12 -17.07
C ILE A 238 3.15 6.18 -15.89
N LEU A 239 2.01 5.50 -15.82
CA LEU A 239 1.70 4.58 -14.72
C LEU A 239 2.67 3.40 -14.66
N SER A 240 3.00 2.82 -15.83
CA SER A 240 3.99 1.75 -15.92
C SER A 240 5.38 2.21 -15.49
N PHE A 241 5.80 3.41 -15.89
CA PHE A 241 7.08 4.01 -15.48
C PHE A 241 7.13 4.23 -13.97
N LEU A 242 6.07 4.83 -13.40
CA LEU A 242 5.98 5.07 -11.96
C LEU A 242 6.06 3.77 -11.15
N LEU A 243 5.29 2.75 -11.53
CA LEU A 243 5.18 1.52 -10.74
C LEU A 243 6.32 0.53 -11.01
N ARG A 244 6.82 0.43 -12.23
CA ARG A 244 7.85 -0.56 -12.59
C ARG A 244 9.28 -0.06 -12.45
N ILE A 245 9.49 1.25 -12.53
CA ILE A 245 10.84 1.83 -12.49
C ILE A 245 11.01 2.73 -11.28
N LEU A 246 10.18 3.78 -11.13
CA LEU A 246 10.40 4.80 -10.13
C LEU A 246 10.20 4.27 -8.71
N LEU A 247 9.12 3.52 -8.46
CA LEU A 247 8.83 2.97 -7.14
C LEU A 247 9.88 1.95 -6.66
N PRO A 248 10.30 0.93 -7.45
CA PRO A 248 11.39 0.03 -7.04
C PRO A 248 12.72 0.77 -6.86
N SER A 249 13.04 1.72 -7.74
CA SER A 249 14.27 2.52 -7.62
C SER A 249 14.29 3.33 -6.33
N PHE A 250 13.15 3.91 -5.93
CA PHE A 250 13.03 4.60 -4.64
C PHE A 250 13.35 3.67 -3.46
N PHE A 251 12.78 2.46 -3.43
CA PHE A 251 13.08 1.50 -2.37
C PHE A 251 14.55 1.06 -2.35
N ILE A 252 15.17 0.87 -3.54
CA ILE A 252 16.59 0.55 -3.63
C ILE A 252 17.44 1.69 -3.04
N ILE A 253 17.14 2.94 -3.39
CA ILE A 253 17.87 4.12 -2.89
C ILE A 253 17.72 4.24 -1.36
N VAL A 254 16.50 4.07 -0.83
CA VAL A 254 16.24 4.11 0.62
C VAL A 254 17.01 3.00 1.34
N THR A 255 16.98 1.78 0.81
CA THR A 255 17.71 0.64 1.39
C THR A 255 19.23 0.88 1.37
N LEU A 256 19.74 1.41 0.29
CA LEU A 256 21.16 1.77 0.17
C LEU A 256 21.55 2.85 1.18
N PHE A 257 20.72 3.90 1.31
CA PHE A 257 20.93 4.97 2.28
C PHE A 257 20.95 4.43 3.72
N ILE A 258 19.99 3.58 4.09
CA ILE A 258 19.94 2.95 5.42
C ILE A 258 21.19 2.07 5.62
N SER A 259 21.58 1.28 4.64
CA SER A 259 22.76 0.41 4.69
C SER A 259 24.04 1.21 4.92
N ILE A 260 24.21 2.32 4.20
CA ILE A 260 25.34 3.24 4.38
C ILE A 260 25.34 3.82 5.78
N ARG A 261 24.17 4.28 6.30
CA ARG A 261 24.05 4.82 7.65
C ARG A 261 24.42 3.77 8.71
N VAL A 262 23.94 2.53 8.58
CA VAL A 262 24.26 1.41 9.46
C VAL A 262 25.77 1.08 9.39
N PHE A 263 26.33 1.03 8.19
CA PHE A 263 27.77 0.78 8.00
C PHE A 263 28.63 1.85 8.68
N LEU A 264 28.31 3.13 8.45
CA LEU A 264 29.03 4.25 9.07
C LEU A 264 28.88 4.24 10.60
N PHE A 265 27.69 3.90 11.09
CA PHE A 265 27.44 3.73 12.51
C PHE A 265 28.30 2.59 13.09
N ARG A 266 28.28 1.40 12.45
CA ARG A 266 29.12 0.26 12.87
C ARG A 266 30.60 0.60 12.86
N LYS A 267 31.08 1.31 11.82
CA LYS A 267 32.48 1.77 11.74
C LYS A 267 32.85 2.69 12.92
N LYS A 268 31.95 3.62 13.29
CA LYS A 268 32.14 4.47 14.47
C LYS A 268 32.19 3.65 15.75
N VAL A 269 31.23 2.76 15.97
CA VAL A 269 31.16 1.94 17.19
C VAL A 269 32.35 1.02 17.32
N ASN A 270 32.82 0.40 16.23
CA ASN A 270 34.02 -0.46 16.24
C ASN A 270 35.30 0.30 16.62
N LYS A 271 35.34 1.61 16.37
CA LYS A 271 36.49 2.43 16.72
C LYS A 271 36.70 2.54 18.24
N TYR A 272 35.63 2.39 19.05
CA TYR A 272 35.69 2.53 20.50
C TYR A 272 35.90 1.23 21.28
N GLY A 273 36.14 0.12 20.59
CA GLY A 273 36.33 -1.19 21.20
C GLY A 273 35.02 -1.82 21.69
N GLN A 274 35.11 -3.04 22.14
CA GLN A 274 34.05 -3.74 22.86
C GLN A 274 34.63 -4.24 24.17
N PHE A 275 33.89 -4.06 25.25
CA PHE A 275 34.28 -4.76 26.49
C PHE A 275 34.18 -6.28 26.23
N PRO A 276 35.10 -7.08 26.82
CA PRO A 276 34.96 -8.53 26.87
C PRO A 276 33.57 -8.90 27.41
N LYS A 277 33.02 -10.00 26.94
CA LYS A 277 31.65 -10.43 27.34
C LYS A 277 31.51 -10.66 28.86
N ASP A 278 32.58 -10.97 29.52
CA ASP A 278 32.65 -11.30 30.94
C ASP A 278 33.24 -10.16 31.78
N HIS A 279 33.25 -8.92 31.23
CA HIS A 279 33.72 -7.77 31.95
C HIS A 279 32.66 -7.29 32.95
N HIS A 280 32.92 -7.44 34.23
CA HIS A 280 32.10 -6.93 35.32
C HIS A 280 32.80 -5.71 35.93
N LEU A 281 32.12 -4.58 36.00
CA LEU A 281 32.56 -3.44 36.79
C LEU A 281 32.00 -3.61 38.19
N TYR A 282 32.88 -3.80 39.17
CA TYR A 282 32.50 -3.98 40.58
C TYR A 282 32.43 -2.66 41.32
N GLU A 283 32.96 -1.61 40.73
CA GLU A 283 32.92 -0.25 41.30
C GLU A 283 32.16 0.66 40.33
N ALA A 284 31.38 1.57 40.89
CA ALA A 284 30.77 2.63 40.06
C ALA A 284 31.89 3.45 39.42
N PRO A 285 31.75 3.90 38.16
CA PRO A 285 32.70 4.83 37.58
C PRO A 285 32.82 6.04 38.51
N GLU A 286 33.97 6.22 39.08
CA GLU A 286 34.24 7.43 39.86
C GLU A 286 33.89 8.64 39.01
N ASP A 287 33.37 9.68 39.55
CA ASP A 287 33.11 10.98 38.91
C ASP A 287 31.87 11.07 37.96
N LEU A 288 30.98 10.11 37.89
CA LEU A 288 29.75 10.27 37.11
C LEU A 288 28.54 10.49 38.02
N SER A 289 27.97 11.68 37.96
CA SER A 289 26.71 11.99 38.64
C SER A 289 25.54 11.14 38.09
N PRO A 290 24.47 10.90 38.85
CA PRO A 290 23.26 10.21 38.35
C PRO A 290 22.71 10.81 37.07
N LEU A 291 22.84 12.12 36.87
CA LEU A 291 22.43 12.83 35.69
C LEU A 291 23.26 12.44 34.46
N GLU A 292 24.58 12.38 34.61
CA GLU A 292 25.54 11.96 33.58
C GLU A 292 25.37 10.48 33.20
N LEU A 293 25.19 9.60 34.20
CA LEU A 293 24.94 8.18 34.01
C LEU A 293 23.66 7.94 33.20
N THR A 294 22.60 8.63 33.54
CA THR A 294 21.31 8.48 32.87
C THR A 294 21.40 8.86 31.41
N GLN A 295 22.12 9.91 31.06
CA GLN A 295 22.29 10.33 29.68
C GLN A 295 23.32 9.51 28.91
N SER A 296 24.45 9.24 29.52
CA SER A 296 25.59 8.62 28.83
C SER A 296 25.43 7.11 28.70
N ILE A 297 24.91 6.43 29.72
CA ILE A 297 24.79 4.98 29.80
C ILE A 297 23.41 4.51 29.37
N TYR A 298 22.34 5.15 29.84
CA TYR A 298 20.97 4.76 29.53
C TYR A 298 20.41 5.44 28.30
N SER A 299 21.14 6.40 27.70
CA SER A 299 20.72 7.17 26.51
C SER A 299 19.30 7.75 26.61
N MET A 300 18.88 8.07 27.84
CA MET A 300 17.54 8.60 28.07
C MET A 300 17.48 10.06 27.63
N SER A 301 16.51 10.39 26.82
CA SER A 301 16.21 11.78 26.46
C SER A 301 14.96 12.24 27.19
N PHE A 302 14.79 13.56 27.30
CA PHE A 302 13.59 14.14 27.92
C PHE A 302 12.27 13.63 27.32
N LYS A 303 12.25 13.28 26.02
CA LYS A 303 11.08 12.67 25.35
C LYS A 303 10.69 11.32 25.97
N ASN A 304 11.64 10.58 26.48
CA ASN A 304 11.39 9.26 27.07
C ASN A 304 10.64 9.36 28.39
N PHE A 305 10.75 10.50 29.11
CA PHE A 305 10.02 10.75 30.34
C PHE A 305 8.59 11.29 30.12
N GLN A 306 8.28 11.81 28.94
CA GLN A 306 6.96 12.34 28.60
C GLN A 306 6.00 11.29 28.02
N ASP A 307 6.52 10.16 27.58
CA ASP A 307 5.76 9.13 26.90
C ASP A 307 5.33 8.04 27.90
N GLU A 308 4.25 8.29 28.65
CA GLU A 308 3.70 7.34 29.63
C GLU A 308 3.33 5.97 29.01
N GLU A 309 3.03 5.94 27.71
CA GLU A 309 2.71 4.71 27.00
C GLU A 309 3.94 3.90 26.56
N LYS A 310 5.06 4.58 26.34
CA LYS A 310 6.33 3.90 26.00
C LYS A 310 7.16 3.68 27.24
N LYS A 311 6.71 2.82 28.09
CA LYS A 311 7.45 2.31 29.24
C LYS A 311 8.68 1.49 28.83
N THR A 312 9.68 2.12 28.29
CA THR A 312 11.04 1.56 28.24
C THR A 312 11.67 1.76 29.60
N HIS A 313 11.45 0.81 30.48
CA HIS A 313 11.53 0.86 31.92
C HIS A 313 12.91 0.66 32.45
N LEU A 314 13.82 1.57 32.18
CA LEU A 314 15.08 1.51 32.88
C LEU A 314 15.08 2.39 34.15
N ILE A 315 14.59 3.60 34.07
CA ILE A 315 14.52 4.55 35.21
C ILE A 315 13.33 5.50 35.01
N SER A 316 12.50 5.69 36.04
CA SER A 316 11.45 6.72 36.00
C SER A 316 12.02 8.11 36.26
N GLN A 317 11.30 9.17 35.89
CA GLN A 317 11.68 10.54 36.21
C GLN A 317 11.81 10.76 37.69
N GLU A 318 10.94 10.18 38.49
CA GLU A 318 10.97 10.23 39.95
C GLU A 318 12.19 9.55 40.50
N GLN A 319 12.55 8.36 40.03
CA GLN A 319 13.76 7.64 40.42
C GLN A 319 15.02 8.42 40.08
N LEU A 320 15.05 9.09 38.91
CA LEU A 320 16.19 9.94 38.55
C LEU A 320 16.32 11.13 39.48
N ILE A 321 15.22 11.83 39.77
CA ILE A 321 15.23 12.97 40.72
C ILE A 321 15.66 12.51 42.10
N GLN A 322 15.14 11.39 42.58
CA GLN A 322 15.55 10.81 43.87
C GLN A 322 17.05 10.47 43.90
N SER A 323 17.57 9.86 42.83
CA SER A 323 19.00 9.53 42.74
C SER A 323 19.87 10.76 42.73
N ILE A 324 19.47 11.84 42.03
CA ILE A 324 20.21 13.11 42.04
C ILE A 324 20.21 13.73 43.45
N LEU A 325 19.06 13.78 44.12
CA LEU A 325 18.95 14.34 45.44
C LEU A 325 19.78 13.55 46.46
N LEU A 326 19.75 12.22 46.42
CA LEU A 326 20.54 11.36 47.29
C LEU A 326 22.05 11.57 47.08
N ASP A 327 22.51 11.68 45.84
CA ASP A 327 23.90 11.94 45.49
C ASP A 327 24.34 13.32 46.00
N LEU A 328 23.51 14.35 45.82
CA LEU A 328 23.79 15.70 46.32
C LEU A 328 23.84 15.75 47.85
N ILE A 329 23.02 14.95 48.56
CA ILE A 329 23.04 14.83 50.01
C ILE A 329 24.32 14.09 50.47
N ASP A 330 24.68 12.99 49.83
CA ASP A 330 25.87 12.20 50.16
C ASP A 330 27.13 13.03 50.00
N ARG A 331 27.24 13.80 48.94
CA ARG A 331 28.37 14.73 48.71
C ARG A 331 28.34 16.01 49.56
N LYS A 332 27.33 16.16 50.45
CA LYS A 332 27.16 17.36 51.28
C LYS A 332 26.97 18.66 50.50
N VAL A 333 26.42 18.58 49.33
CA VAL A 333 25.93 19.74 48.54
C VAL A 333 24.60 20.23 49.12
N LEU A 334 23.74 19.26 49.50
CA LEU A 334 22.50 19.47 50.24
C LEU A 334 22.58 18.81 51.61
N ASN A 335 21.93 19.40 52.61
CA ASN A 335 21.65 18.75 53.90
C ASN A 335 20.19 18.33 53.96
N TYR A 336 19.94 17.19 54.62
CA TYR A 336 18.59 16.70 54.87
C TYR A 336 18.44 16.37 56.35
N ASP A 337 17.74 17.24 57.07
CA ASP A 337 17.43 17.11 58.49
C ASP A 337 15.97 17.45 58.75
N ASP A 338 15.32 16.74 59.67
CA ASP A 338 13.93 16.97 60.08
C ASP A 338 12.92 17.14 58.92
N ASN A 339 13.08 16.30 57.88
CA ASN A 339 12.25 16.38 56.68
C ASN A 339 12.39 17.72 55.90
N LEU A 340 13.53 18.38 56.03
CA LEU A 340 13.88 19.63 55.37
C LEU A 340 15.16 19.45 54.56
N LEU A 341 15.11 19.77 53.29
CA LEU A 341 16.28 19.87 52.41
C LEU A 341 16.77 21.31 52.44
N SER A 342 18.04 21.50 52.66
CA SER A 342 18.68 22.83 52.68
C SER A 342 19.97 22.86 51.87
N LEU A 343 20.29 24.03 51.30
CA LEU A 343 21.53 24.24 50.56
C LEU A 343 22.70 24.26 51.56
N ALA A 344 23.77 23.50 51.27
CA ALA A 344 24.94 23.41 52.14
C ALA A 344 26.23 23.93 51.47
N ASN A 345 26.77 23.19 50.51
CA ASN A 345 28.02 23.56 49.86
C ASN A 345 27.90 23.43 48.33
N LEU A 346 27.53 24.50 47.68
CA LEU A 346 27.32 24.55 46.22
C LEU A 346 28.64 24.47 45.42
N ASP A 347 29.80 24.76 46.03
CA ASP A 347 31.09 24.66 45.33
C ASP A 347 31.46 23.22 44.94
N ARG A 348 30.77 22.24 45.53
CA ARG A 348 30.92 20.80 45.20
C ARG A 348 29.97 20.34 44.12
N ALA A 349 29.10 21.20 43.63
CA ALA A 349 28.15 20.87 42.57
C ALA A 349 28.70 21.27 41.20
N SER A 350 28.43 20.47 40.19
CA SER A 350 28.67 20.84 38.80
C SER A 350 27.65 21.89 38.33
N ASP A 351 27.98 22.62 37.26
CA ASP A 351 27.08 23.63 36.67
C ASP A 351 25.68 23.04 36.36
N ALA A 352 25.61 21.78 35.92
CA ALA A 352 24.37 21.10 35.63
C ALA A 352 23.55 20.80 36.90
N GLU A 353 24.22 20.50 38.01
CA GLU A 353 23.59 20.28 39.32
C GLU A 353 23.17 21.58 39.98
N ILE A 354 23.91 22.65 39.79
CA ILE A 354 23.50 24.00 40.19
C ILE A 354 22.21 24.39 39.45
N ASP A 355 22.17 24.24 38.14
CA ASP A 355 20.96 24.48 37.36
C ASP A 355 19.77 23.62 37.83
N PHE A 356 20.02 22.35 38.22
CA PHE A 356 19.00 21.48 38.78
C PHE A 356 18.50 21.98 40.15
N ILE A 357 19.43 22.40 41.03
CA ILE A 357 19.11 22.93 42.38
C ILE A 357 18.31 24.23 42.25
N GLU A 358 18.75 25.18 41.41
CA GLU A 358 18.01 26.41 41.14
C GLU A 358 16.61 26.15 40.64
N PHE A 359 16.46 25.14 39.78
CA PHE A 359 15.17 24.76 39.26
C PHE A 359 14.27 24.10 40.32
N ALA A 360 14.84 23.24 41.18
CA ALA A 360 14.12 22.52 42.23
C ALA A 360 13.72 23.39 43.41
N PHE A 361 14.62 24.29 43.84
CA PHE A 361 14.46 25.14 45.03
C PHE A 361 13.89 26.54 44.70
N ALA A 362 13.97 26.97 43.43
CA ALA A 362 13.65 28.33 43.00
C ALA A 362 14.46 29.35 43.83
N ASP A 363 13.78 30.31 44.50
CA ASP A 363 14.45 31.35 45.34
C ASP A 363 14.62 30.93 46.80
N SER A 364 14.32 29.68 47.15
CA SER A 364 14.36 29.19 48.53
C SER A 364 15.71 28.55 48.87
N THR A 365 16.19 28.76 50.07
CA THR A 365 17.40 28.11 50.57
C THR A 365 17.14 26.80 51.31
N SER A 366 15.88 26.56 51.68
CA SER A 366 15.43 25.33 52.31
C SER A 366 13.96 25.03 51.99
N LEU A 367 13.63 23.76 51.71
CA LEU A 367 12.31 23.29 51.36
C LEU A 367 12.07 21.87 51.86
N LYS A 368 10.78 21.52 52.08
CA LYS A 368 10.42 20.10 52.23
C LYS A 368 10.46 19.39 50.87
N PRO A 369 10.73 18.08 50.85
CA PRO A 369 10.78 17.33 49.58
C PRO A 369 9.51 17.45 48.72
N ASP A 370 8.35 17.57 49.33
CA ASP A 370 7.06 17.74 48.65
C ASP A 370 6.88 19.15 48.05
N GLN A 371 7.68 20.09 48.45
CA GLN A 371 7.66 21.47 47.95
C GLN A 371 8.63 21.70 46.79
N LEU A 372 9.52 20.76 46.53
CA LEU A 372 10.43 20.84 45.39
C LEU A 372 9.62 20.96 44.08
N PHE A 373 10.10 21.80 43.18
CA PHE A 373 9.45 22.06 41.89
C PHE A 373 8.04 22.67 41.98
N SER A 374 7.58 23.13 43.15
CA SER A 374 6.24 23.69 43.33
C SER A 374 5.97 24.91 42.43
N ASN A 375 6.93 25.77 42.25
CA ASN A 375 6.85 26.93 41.37
C ASN A 375 6.71 26.54 39.89
N TYR A 376 7.30 25.44 39.49
CA TYR A 376 7.17 24.92 38.13
C TYR A 376 5.76 24.43 37.84
N GLN A 377 5.17 23.65 38.72
CA GLN A 377 3.79 23.13 38.53
C GLN A 377 2.76 24.26 38.62
N PHE A 378 2.91 25.19 39.51
CA PHE A 378 2.03 26.32 39.71
C PHE A 378 2.07 27.27 38.50
N SER A 379 3.27 27.68 38.08
CA SER A 379 3.47 28.53 36.92
C SER A 379 2.95 27.92 35.61
N TYR A 380 3.11 26.60 35.40
CA TYR A 380 2.60 25.91 34.23
C TYR A 380 1.07 25.84 34.21
N LYS A 381 0.43 25.49 35.31
CA LYS A 381 -1.03 25.43 35.44
C LYS A 381 -1.71 26.80 35.30
N GLU A 382 -1.08 27.82 35.87
CA GLU A 382 -1.58 29.20 35.82
C GLU A 382 -1.37 29.79 34.44
N THR A 383 -0.23 29.59 33.84
CA THR A 383 0.05 29.96 32.45
C THR A 383 -0.93 29.25 31.46
N LEU A 384 -1.25 27.97 31.69
CA LEU A 384 -2.26 27.25 30.92
C LEU A 384 -3.67 27.82 31.07
N ARG A 385 -4.05 28.25 32.29
CA ARG A 385 -5.34 28.90 32.54
C ARG A 385 -5.47 30.27 31.90
N GLU A 386 -4.44 31.08 31.95
CA GLU A 386 -4.41 32.40 31.31
C GLU A 386 -4.40 32.26 29.78
N LEU A 387 -3.61 31.35 29.23
CA LEU A 387 -3.58 31.08 27.78
C LEU A 387 -4.89 30.54 27.25
N LYS A 388 -5.60 29.71 28.03
CA LYS A 388 -6.97 29.26 27.67
C LYS A 388 -8.00 30.37 27.66
N LYS A 389 -7.80 31.43 28.44
CA LYS A 389 -8.70 32.58 28.50
C LYS A 389 -8.47 33.59 27.38
N GLN A 390 -7.28 33.68 26.81
CA GLN A 390 -6.88 34.81 25.96
C GLN A 390 -6.81 34.52 24.46
N HIS A 391 -6.76 33.26 23.94
CA HIS A 391 -6.40 33.04 22.54
C HIS A 391 -7.10 31.89 21.80
N LYS A 392 -7.19 32.06 20.46
CA LYS A 392 -7.58 31.03 19.50
C LYS A 392 -6.58 29.86 19.50
N ALA A 393 -7.05 28.66 19.21
CA ALA A 393 -6.29 27.41 19.37
C ALA A 393 -4.91 27.37 18.66
N SER A 394 -4.73 28.11 17.57
CA SER A 394 -3.45 28.21 16.83
C SER A 394 -2.37 28.99 17.57
N ASP A 395 -2.76 30.09 18.24
CA ASP A 395 -1.82 30.93 19.00
C ASP A 395 -1.42 30.26 20.32
N LEU A 396 -2.34 29.49 20.89
CA LEU A 396 -2.09 28.70 22.09
C LEU A 396 -0.97 27.66 21.86
N GLN A 397 -1.00 26.95 20.75
CA GLN A 397 -0.03 25.90 20.41
C GLN A 397 1.36 26.49 20.14
N THR A 398 1.44 27.67 19.53
CA THR A 398 2.70 28.36 19.26
C THR A 398 3.30 29.00 20.52
N GLN A 399 2.50 29.55 21.40
CA GLN A 399 2.96 30.11 22.67
C GLN A 399 3.31 28.99 23.68
N MET A 400 2.57 27.88 23.71
CA MET A 400 2.94 26.70 24.50
C MET A 400 4.28 26.12 24.03
N ARG A 401 4.54 26.08 22.72
CA ARG A 401 5.85 25.71 22.18
C ARG A 401 6.95 26.69 22.64
N ARG A 402 6.71 27.99 22.68
CA ARG A 402 7.72 28.98 23.08
C ARG A 402 8.00 29.01 24.60
N ARG A 403 6.99 28.86 25.46
CA ARG A 403 7.15 28.88 26.93
C ARG A 403 7.49 27.51 27.51
N GLY A 404 6.93 26.41 26.97
CA GLY A 404 7.41 25.06 27.26
C GLY A 404 8.83 24.83 26.76
N SER A 405 9.25 25.50 25.69
CA SER A 405 10.63 25.50 25.20
C SER A 405 11.62 26.20 26.18
N ASN A 406 11.22 27.13 27.03
CA ASN A 406 12.13 27.77 27.97
C ASN A 406 12.39 26.90 29.23
N ALA A 407 11.38 26.22 29.74
CA ALA A 407 11.57 25.22 30.79
C ALA A 407 12.22 23.95 30.21
N LEU A 408 11.77 23.49 29.04
CA LEU A 408 12.37 22.41 28.26
C LEU A 408 13.78 22.76 27.77
N SER A 409 14.08 24.02 27.41
CA SER A 409 15.43 24.43 26.99
C SER A 409 16.41 24.47 28.13
N ARG A 410 15.97 24.72 29.37
CA ARG A 410 16.84 24.58 30.56
C ARG A 410 17.18 23.10 30.79
N ILE A 411 16.19 22.22 30.82
CA ILE A 411 16.43 20.77 30.95
C ILE A 411 17.17 20.21 29.71
N THR A 412 16.85 20.66 28.50
CA THR A 412 17.57 20.27 27.26
C THR A 412 18.96 20.91 27.17
N ARG A 413 19.18 22.03 27.83
CA ARG A 413 20.52 22.66 27.97
C ARG A 413 21.36 21.90 28.97
N LEU A 414 20.78 21.48 30.09
CA LEU A 414 21.35 20.53 31.03
C LEU A 414 21.76 19.24 30.30
N THR A 415 20.82 18.64 29.56
CA THR A 415 21.10 17.42 28.81
C THR A 415 22.07 17.61 27.64
N ARG A 416 22.17 18.80 27.01
CA ARG A 416 23.16 19.10 25.95
C ARG A 416 24.57 19.38 26.47
N LEU A 417 24.69 20.05 27.57
CA LEU A 417 26.00 20.31 28.20
C LEU A 417 26.63 18.99 28.64
N ILE A 418 25.85 18.14 29.31
CA ILE A 418 26.27 16.79 29.72
C ILE A 418 26.64 15.93 28.52
N SER A 419 25.90 16.00 27.42
CA SER A 419 26.13 15.19 26.21
C SER A 419 27.40 15.57 25.44
N LYS A 420 27.80 16.84 25.40
CA LYS A 420 28.96 17.27 24.60
C LYS A 420 30.29 17.04 25.32
N ASP A 421 30.37 17.36 26.62
CA ASP A 421 31.64 17.31 27.33
C ASP A 421 31.94 15.92 27.89
N ASN A 422 30.92 15.16 28.31
CA ASN A 422 31.10 13.82 28.88
C ASN A 422 31.21 12.69 27.86
N ILE A 423 30.59 12.78 26.68
CA ILE A 423 30.89 11.83 25.59
C ILE A 423 32.39 11.93 25.21
N ASN A 424 32.98 13.12 25.27
CA ASN A 424 34.41 13.30 25.00
C ASN A 424 35.28 12.80 26.17
N SER A 425 34.85 12.98 27.41
CA SER A 425 35.50 12.45 28.61
C SER A 425 35.41 10.92 28.70
N LEU A 426 34.22 10.35 28.46
CA LEU A 426 34.03 8.89 28.39
C LEU A 426 34.82 8.27 27.22
N ARG A 427 34.97 9.01 26.11
CA ARG A 427 35.81 8.63 24.99
C ARG A 427 37.30 8.60 25.33
N SER A 428 37.77 9.57 26.08
CA SER A 428 39.18 9.64 26.51
C SER A 428 39.50 8.58 27.57
N LYS A 429 38.51 8.12 28.35
CA LYS A 429 38.63 7.07 29.37
C LYS A 429 38.37 5.64 28.84
N GLY A 430 38.11 5.45 27.53
CA GLY A 430 37.95 4.12 26.90
C GLY A 430 36.64 3.40 27.20
N ILE A 431 35.62 4.07 27.76
CA ILE A 431 34.35 3.47 28.11
C ILE A 431 33.43 3.46 26.89
N SER A 432 33.09 2.28 26.35
CA SER A 432 32.16 2.12 25.27
C SER A 432 30.71 1.93 25.77
N SER A 433 29.74 2.52 25.10
CA SER A 433 28.33 2.42 25.44
C SER A 433 27.86 0.96 25.51
N PRO A 434 27.16 0.51 26.57
CA PRO A 434 26.67 -0.85 26.73
C PRO A 434 25.53 -1.25 25.78
N TYR A 435 25.03 -0.34 24.92
CA TYR A 435 23.87 -0.52 24.06
C TYR A 435 24.04 -1.51 22.90
N ARG A 436 25.16 -2.22 22.81
CA ARG A 436 25.41 -3.12 21.68
C ARG A 436 24.89 -4.55 21.85
N LYS A 437 24.17 -4.85 22.93
CA LYS A 437 23.71 -6.23 23.19
C LYS A 437 22.19 -6.47 23.07
N MET A 438 21.41 -5.49 22.58
CA MET A 438 19.95 -5.65 22.46
C MET A 438 19.42 -5.29 21.07
N SER A 439 20.04 -5.78 20.00
CA SER A 439 19.42 -5.87 18.67
C SER A 439 19.81 -7.18 18.03
#